data_7fa2ab9d72736a5cd43b34d1313a1907
#
_entry.id   7fa2ab9d72736a5cd43b34d1313a1907
#
_cell.length_a   1.000
_cell.length_b   1.000
_cell.length_c   1.000
_cell.angle_alpha   90.00
_cell.angle_beta   90.00
_cell.angle_gamma   90.00
#
_symmetry.space_group_name_H-M   'P 1'
#
loop_
_entity.id
_entity.type
_entity.pdbx_description
1 polymer ?
#
loop_
_entity_poly.entity_id
_entity_poly.type
_entity_poly.pdbx_seq_one_letter_code
_entity_poly.pdbx_strand_id
1 'polypeptide(L)'
;VVVEGAGSPAEINLRAGDIANMGFAEAVDCPVILIADIDRGGVFAHLVGTLALLAESEQARVVGFVINRFRGDIALLQPGLDWLEARTGKPVLGVLPYLHGLHLEAEDAVPLSSLSCGQCVETADARKGSVRGGTAASSQQHTPLRIVVPIFPHISNHTDFDPLRLNPQVELIFAPITAPLPPADLIILPGSKSVRSDLDSLRRAGWEAQLQQHLRYGGKLIGICGGMQMLGTAIHDPLGIEGEAGTSKGLGLLHFETTLAAEKQLRNVSGNLLLAGNAAVSGYEIHAGVTSGAALGQPLLRLGDQDDGAISEDGKIVATYLHGLFESSDATAALLRWAGLNEVQNFDYVARREADIERLADAVEAHLD
;
A
#
# COMPACT_ATOMS: atom_id res chain seq x y z
N VAL A 1 6.30 26.14 -3.98
CA VAL A 1 6.74 24.76 -3.64
C VAL A 1 6.31 24.49 -2.22
N VAL A 2 5.66 23.38 -1.96
CA VAL A 2 5.34 22.86 -0.63
C VAL A 2 6.36 21.77 -0.31
N VAL A 3 6.89 21.78 0.91
CA VAL A 3 7.87 20.80 1.39
C VAL A 3 7.32 20.14 2.65
N GLU A 4 7.29 18.84 2.67
CA GLU A 4 6.92 18.04 3.84
C GLU A 4 8.18 17.62 4.60
N GLY A 5 8.14 17.77 5.93
CA GLY A 5 9.19 17.29 6.82
C GLY A 5 9.04 15.78 7.11
N ALA A 6 10.10 15.14 7.54
CA ALA A 6 10.08 13.74 7.95
C ALA A 6 10.04 13.59 9.47
N GLY A 7 9.00 12.91 9.98
CA GLY A 7 8.79 12.73 11.41
C GLY A 7 8.48 14.03 12.15
N SER A 8 8.93 14.14 13.41
CA SER A 8 8.70 15.34 14.23
C SER A 8 9.93 16.25 14.23
N PRO A 9 9.75 17.59 14.10
CA PRO A 9 10.86 18.54 14.23
C PRO A 9 11.42 18.62 15.67
N ALA A 10 10.75 18.02 16.64
CA ALA A 10 11.14 18.01 18.05
C ALA A 10 11.83 16.70 18.53
N GLU A 11 12.31 15.87 17.60
CA GLU A 11 13.10 14.66 17.92
C GLU A 11 14.50 15.05 18.42
N ILE A 12 14.63 15.25 19.73
CA ILE A 12 15.83 15.77 20.39
C ILE A 12 17.09 14.95 20.08
N ASN A 13 16.94 13.62 20.01
CA ASN A 13 18.04 12.69 19.70
C ASN A 13 18.50 12.73 18.25
N LEU A 14 17.73 13.30 17.34
CA LEU A 14 18.02 13.39 15.91
C LEU A 14 18.33 14.83 15.43
N ARG A 15 18.30 15.81 16.34
CA ARG A 15 18.50 17.23 16.02
C ARG A 15 19.86 17.54 15.39
N ALA A 16 20.91 16.85 15.84
CA ALA A 16 22.23 17.03 15.26
C ALA A 16 22.27 16.44 13.84
N GLY A 17 22.25 17.29 12.83
CA GLY A 17 22.25 16.89 11.42
C GLY A 17 20.85 16.77 10.80
N ASP A 18 19.85 17.41 11.40
CA ASP A 18 18.49 17.52 10.82
C ASP A 18 18.53 18.19 9.44
N ILE A 19 18.31 17.41 8.38
CA ILE A 19 18.25 17.87 6.99
C ILE A 19 16.82 17.83 6.43
N ALA A 20 15.85 17.34 7.19
CA ALA A 20 14.51 17.03 6.72
C ALA A 20 13.44 17.98 7.29
N ASN A 21 13.70 18.64 8.41
CA ASN A 21 12.75 19.50 9.11
C ASN A 21 13.30 20.92 9.27
N MET A 22 13.55 21.36 10.52
CA MET A 22 13.95 22.73 10.81
C MET A 22 15.32 23.10 10.26
N GLY A 23 16.25 22.14 10.16
CA GLY A 23 17.56 22.38 9.56
C GLY A 23 17.45 22.74 8.07
N PHE A 24 16.56 22.08 7.33
CA PHE A 24 16.25 22.47 5.95
C PHE A 24 15.55 23.84 5.92
N ALA A 25 14.53 24.04 6.75
CA ALA A 25 13.77 25.28 6.77
C ALA A 25 14.65 26.51 7.08
N GLU A 26 15.65 26.35 7.97
CA GLU A 26 16.65 27.40 8.24
C GLU A 26 17.56 27.68 7.04
N ALA A 27 18.05 26.63 6.39
CA ALA A 27 18.98 26.78 5.27
C ALA A 27 18.38 27.51 4.07
N VAL A 28 17.06 27.42 3.85
CA VAL A 28 16.35 28.01 2.70
C VAL A 28 15.39 29.14 3.08
N ASP A 29 15.40 29.58 4.34
CA ASP A 29 14.52 30.63 4.88
C ASP A 29 13.02 30.34 4.66
N CYS A 30 12.61 29.09 4.90
CA CYS A 30 11.25 28.63 4.67
C CYS A 30 10.35 28.88 5.90
N PRO A 31 9.15 29.47 5.75
CA PRO A 31 8.14 29.45 6.82
C PRO A 31 7.62 28.06 7.07
N VAL A 32 7.26 27.76 8.32
CA VAL A 32 6.86 26.43 8.78
C VAL A 32 5.46 26.48 9.38
N ILE A 33 4.61 25.51 9.00
CA ILE A 33 3.32 25.25 9.63
C ILE A 33 3.44 23.94 10.41
N LEU A 34 3.09 23.95 11.69
CA LEU A 34 3.04 22.73 12.49
C LEU A 34 1.65 22.13 12.42
N ILE A 35 1.56 20.89 11.95
CA ILE A 35 0.32 20.12 11.83
C ILE A 35 0.28 19.05 12.91
N ALA A 36 -0.83 18.91 13.63
CA ALA A 36 -1.00 17.87 14.62
C ALA A 36 -2.37 17.18 14.53
N ASP A 37 -2.36 15.87 14.73
CA ASP A 37 -3.54 15.00 14.70
C ASP A 37 -4.27 15.03 16.07
N ILE A 38 -5.53 15.50 16.09
CA ILE A 38 -6.34 15.55 17.29
C ILE A 38 -7.00 14.22 17.63
N ASP A 39 -7.20 13.34 16.63
CA ASP A 39 -7.92 12.07 16.80
C ASP A 39 -7.21 11.11 17.78
N ARG A 40 -5.89 11.25 17.93
CA ARG A 40 -5.08 10.50 18.89
C ARG A 40 -5.08 11.08 20.31
N GLY A 41 -5.66 12.27 20.50
CA GLY A 41 -5.64 13.02 21.76
C GLY A 41 -4.33 13.77 21.99
N GLY A 42 -4.35 14.73 22.93
CA GLY A 42 -3.17 15.46 23.36
C GLY A 42 -2.65 16.54 22.37
N VAL A 43 -3.44 16.96 21.38
CA VAL A 43 -3.02 17.85 20.30
C VAL A 43 -2.39 19.16 20.82
N PHE A 44 -2.95 19.79 21.86
CA PHE A 44 -2.41 21.01 22.46
C PHE A 44 -1.04 20.78 23.09
N ALA A 45 -0.86 19.64 23.78
CA ALA A 45 0.44 19.28 24.35
C ALA A 45 1.48 19.02 23.26
N HIS A 46 1.09 18.37 22.15
CA HIS A 46 1.96 18.15 21.01
C HIS A 46 2.40 19.47 20.37
N LEU A 47 1.50 20.39 20.07
CA LEU A 47 1.83 21.67 19.43
C LEU A 47 2.69 22.57 20.34
N VAL A 48 2.26 22.76 21.59
CA VAL A 48 3.01 23.58 22.56
C VAL A 48 4.36 22.94 22.89
N GLY A 49 4.41 21.63 23.10
CA GLY A 49 5.65 20.90 23.39
C GLY A 49 6.62 20.93 22.22
N THR A 50 6.16 20.68 21.00
CA THR A 50 6.97 20.78 19.80
C THR A 50 7.57 22.17 19.66
N LEU A 51 6.74 23.22 19.72
CA LEU A 51 7.23 24.60 19.62
C LEU A 51 8.26 24.94 20.73
N ALA A 52 8.02 24.53 21.96
CA ALA A 52 8.89 24.81 23.09
C ALA A 52 10.26 24.10 23.02
N LEU A 53 10.36 22.99 22.30
CA LEU A 53 11.59 22.23 22.11
C LEU A 53 12.45 22.74 20.94
N LEU A 54 11.89 23.60 20.08
CA LEU A 54 12.61 24.24 18.99
C LEU A 54 13.51 25.39 19.54
N ALA A 55 14.61 25.67 18.84
CA ALA A 55 15.43 26.84 19.11
C ALA A 55 14.64 28.16 18.81
N GLU A 56 15.03 29.27 19.39
CA GLU A 56 14.34 30.55 19.17
C GLU A 56 14.26 30.97 17.70
N SER A 57 15.34 30.76 16.93
CA SER A 57 15.38 31.01 15.49
C SER A 57 14.37 30.16 14.71
N GLU A 58 14.19 28.91 15.13
CA GLU A 58 13.25 27.95 14.52
C GLU A 58 11.80 28.26 14.93
N GLN A 59 11.58 28.62 16.21
CA GLN A 59 10.27 29.08 16.69
C GLN A 59 9.80 30.31 15.90
N ALA A 60 10.72 31.22 15.57
CA ALA A 60 10.41 32.39 14.76
C ALA A 60 9.91 32.03 13.35
N ARG A 61 10.36 30.91 12.78
CA ARG A 61 9.93 30.43 11.46
C ARG A 61 8.54 29.78 11.47
N VAL A 62 8.08 29.30 12.62
CA VAL A 62 6.72 28.74 12.73
C VAL A 62 5.72 29.87 12.58
N VAL A 63 4.96 29.87 11.49
CA VAL A 63 3.95 30.90 11.17
C VAL A 63 2.57 30.58 11.73
N GLY A 64 2.28 29.33 12.05
CA GLY A 64 1.01 28.94 12.64
C GLY A 64 0.86 27.43 12.81
N PHE A 65 -0.33 27.05 13.24
CA PHE A 65 -0.72 25.68 13.52
C PHE A 65 -1.89 25.25 12.66
N VAL A 66 -1.95 23.95 12.32
CA VAL A 66 -3.12 23.29 11.76
C VAL A 66 -3.47 22.09 12.63
N ILE A 67 -4.73 21.98 13.01
CA ILE A 67 -5.26 20.82 13.70
C ILE A 67 -5.94 19.92 12.69
N ASN A 68 -5.48 18.68 12.56
CA ASN A 68 -5.98 17.73 11.59
C ASN A 68 -6.88 16.68 12.24
N ARG A 69 -7.83 16.13 11.46
CA ARG A 69 -8.71 15.00 11.80
C ARG A 69 -9.68 15.30 12.96
N PHE A 70 -10.17 16.53 13.02
CA PHE A 70 -11.13 16.92 14.05
C PHE A 70 -12.51 16.25 13.83
N ARG A 71 -13.07 15.73 14.92
CA ARG A 71 -14.43 15.17 14.96
C ARG A 71 -15.26 15.93 15.95
N GLY A 72 -16.39 16.47 15.52
CA GLY A 72 -17.36 17.10 16.38
C GLY A 72 -17.68 18.56 16.01
N ASP A 73 -18.25 19.29 16.98
CA ASP A 73 -18.61 20.69 16.83
C ASP A 73 -17.40 21.58 17.12
N ILE A 74 -17.03 22.39 16.16
CA ILE A 74 -15.90 23.32 16.25
C ILE A 74 -16.09 24.31 17.41
N ALA A 75 -17.34 24.69 17.76
CA ALA A 75 -17.60 25.59 18.87
C ALA A 75 -17.08 25.03 20.22
N LEU A 76 -17.02 23.72 20.38
CA LEU A 76 -16.46 23.07 21.57
C LEU A 76 -14.94 23.15 21.62
N LEU A 77 -14.29 23.24 20.47
CA LEU A 77 -12.83 23.33 20.35
C LEU A 77 -12.34 24.79 20.49
N GLN A 78 -13.19 25.78 20.13
CA GLN A 78 -12.81 27.18 20.05
C GLN A 78 -12.08 27.74 21.28
N PRO A 79 -12.53 27.47 22.52
CA PRO A 79 -11.80 27.97 23.71
C PRO A 79 -10.38 27.40 23.82
N GLY A 80 -10.16 26.19 23.28
CA GLY A 80 -8.83 25.58 23.20
C GLY A 80 -7.93 26.24 22.15
N LEU A 81 -8.51 26.64 21.02
CA LEU A 81 -7.79 27.37 19.96
C LEU A 81 -7.36 28.73 20.48
N ASP A 82 -8.28 29.47 21.10
CA ASP A 82 -7.99 30.80 21.70
C ASP A 82 -6.88 30.71 22.77
N TRP A 83 -6.92 29.64 23.59
CA TRP A 83 -5.89 29.35 24.58
C TRP A 83 -4.54 29.08 23.93
N LEU A 84 -4.50 28.28 22.85
CA LEU A 84 -3.27 27.92 22.13
C LEU A 84 -2.61 29.16 21.54
N GLU A 85 -3.38 30.02 20.87
CA GLU A 85 -2.91 31.29 20.31
C GLU A 85 -2.38 32.22 21.39
N ALA A 86 -3.14 32.42 22.46
CA ALA A 86 -2.71 33.25 23.60
C ALA A 86 -1.44 32.69 24.27
N ARG A 87 -1.28 31.36 24.34
CA ARG A 87 -0.13 30.70 24.97
C ARG A 87 1.14 30.80 24.14
N THR A 88 1.02 30.72 22.80
CA THR A 88 2.16 30.56 21.89
C THR A 88 2.48 31.83 21.11
N GLY A 89 1.54 32.75 21.00
CA GLY A 89 1.64 33.92 20.12
C GLY A 89 1.60 33.58 18.64
N LYS A 90 1.16 32.36 18.27
CA LYS A 90 1.05 31.90 16.90
C LYS A 90 -0.42 31.60 16.57
N PRO A 91 -0.92 31.94 15.37
CA PRO A 91 -2.29 31.70 14.97
C PRO A 91 -2.56 30.21 14.71
N VAL A 92 -3.82 29.81 14.91
CA VAL A 92 -4.34 28.56 14.35
C VAL A 92 -4.89 28.88 12.96
N LEU A 93 -4.20 28.41 11.92
CA LEU A 93 -4.53 28.66 10.52
C LEU A 93 -5.75 27.88 10.06
N GLY A 94 -6.10 26.82 10.78
CA GLY A 94 -7.33 26.07 10.51
C GLY A 94 -7.43 24.75 11.25
N VAL A 95 -8.63 24.19 11.16
CA VAL A 95 -9.00 22.89 11.74
C VAL A 95 -9.64 22.03 10.67
N LEU A 96 -8.90 21.02 10.20
CA LEU A 96 -9.37 20.10 9.17
C LEU A 96 -10.28 19.02 9.77
N PRO A 97 -11.46 18.79 9.21
CA PRO A 97 -12.35 17.75 9.68
C PRO A 97 -11.81 16.35 9.39
N TYR A 98 -12.29 15.38 10.16
CA TYR A 98 -12.04 13.98 9.87
C TYR A 98 -12.83 13.54 8.64
N LEU A 99 -12.14 13.24 7.56
CA LEU A 99 -12.77 12.78 6.31
C LEU A 99 -13.00 11.27 6.34
N HIS A 100 -14.24 10.85 6.56
CA HIS A 100 -14.61 9.45 6.52
C HIS A 100 -14.51 8.88 5.11
N GLY A 101 -14.01 7.63 4.99
CA GLY A 101 -13.90 6.92 3.71
C GLY A 101 -12.95 7.60 2.72
N LEU A 102 -11.96 8.36 3.21
CA LEU A 102 -10.85 8.85 2.41
C LEU A 102 -9.83 7.71 2.25
N HIS A 103 -9.55 7.36 1.00
CA HIS A 103 -8.63 6.27 0.66
C HIS A 103 -7.49 6.82 -0.19
N LEU A 104 -6.50 7.37 0.48
CA LEU A 104 -5.22 7.76 -0.13
C LEU A 104 -4.17 6.71 0.21
N GLU A 105 -3.19 6.57 -0.67
CA GLU A 105 -2.06 5.68 -0.46
C GLU A 105 -1.32 6.04 0.83
N ALA A 106 -0.96 5.03 1.62
CA ALA A 106 -0.15 5.24 2.80
C ALA A 106 1.31 5.42 2.36
N GLU A 107 1.90 6.54 2.72
CA GLU A 107 3.29 6.86 2.40
C GLU A 107 4.27 5.99 3.17
N ASP A 108 3.97 5.72 4.43
CA ASP A 108 4.77 4.85 5.30
C ASP A 108 4.30 3.38 5.26
N ALA A 109 5.23 2.48 5.56
CA ALA A 109 4.91 1.07 5.76
C ALA A 109 3.75 0.92 6.75
N VAL A 110 2.62 0.39 6.28
CA VAL A 110 1.44 0.17 7.11
C VAL A 110 1.86 -0.63 8.34
N PRO A 111 1.57 -0.16 9.57
CA PRO A 111 1.86 -0.95 10.76
C PRO A 111 1.23 -2.34 10.60
N LEU A 112 1.99 -3.40 10.85
CA LEU A 112 1.52 -4.79 10.74
C LEU A 112 0.20 -5.03 11.50
N SER A 113 -0.06 -4.24 12.55
CA SER A 113 -1.32 -4.23 13.31
C SER A 113 -2.53 -3.72 12.53
N SER A 114 -2.34 -2.85 11.53
CA SER A 114 -3.44 -2.34 10.70
C SER A 114 -3.74 -3.24 9.50
N LEU A 115 -2.77 -4.09 9.09
CA LEU A 115 -2.96 -5.08 8.04
C LEU A 115 -3.73 -6.32 8.53
N SER A 116 -3.73 -6.60 9.84
CA SER A 116 -4.38 -7.78 10.44
C SER A 116 -5.85 -7.58 10.80
N CYS A 117 -6.38 -6.37 10.71
CA CYS A 117 -7.80 -6.12 10.96
C CYS A 117 -8.57 -6.34 9.64
N GLY A 118 -9.08 -7.55 9.46
CA GLY A 118 -10.15 -7.82 8.49
C GLY A 118 -11.26 -6.80 8.77
N GLN A 119 -11.63 -6.02 7.76
CA GLN A 119 -12.54 -4.88 7.84
C GLN A 119 -13.71 -5.16 8.78
N CYS A 120 -13.80 -4.43 9.89
CA CYS A 120 -15.08 -3.97 10.35
C CYS A 120 -15.64 -3.07 9.24
N VAL A 121 -16.45 -3.64 8.35
CA VAL A 121 -17.40 -2.87 7.58
C VAL A 121 -18.23 -2.16 8.64
N GLU A 122 -17.97 -0.87 8.89
CA GLU A 122 -18.92 -0.01 9.58
C GLU A 122 -20.16 0.04 8.70
N THR A 123 -21.04 -0.94 8.90
CA THR A 123 -22.42 -0.80 8.50
C THR A 123 -23.00 0.30 9.38
N ALA A 124 -22.95 1.51 8.86
CA ALA A 124 -23.69 2.62 9.41
C ALA A 124 -25.15 2.19 9.57
N ASP A 125 -25.63 2.26 10.84
CA ASP A 125 -27.02 2.29 11.22
C ASP A 125 -27.91 1.06 10.95
N ALA A 126 -27.78 0.05 11.78
CA ALA A 126 -28.87 -0.89 12.02
C ALA A 126 -29.33 -0.85 13.48
N ARG A 127 -29.80 0.31 13.96
CA ARG A 127 -30.65 0.36 15.17
C ARG A 127 -31.77 1.38 14.95
N LYS A 128 -32.89 0.91 14.39
CA LYS A 128 -34.28 1.15 14.84
C LYS A 128 -35.28 0.82 13.73
N GLY A 129 -36.26 -0.01 14.04
CA GLY A 129 -37.53 -0.02 13.36
C GLY A 129 -37.91 -1.32 12.68
N SER A 130 -38.43 -2.27 13.44
CA SER A 130 -39.31 -3.32 12.95
C SER A 130 -40.50 -2.71 12.24
N VAL A 131 -40.64 -2.89 10.92
CA VAL A 131 -41.93 -2.92 10.23
C VAL A 131 -41.89 -4.03 9.17
N ARG A 132 -42.85 -4.92 9.27
CA ARG A 132 -43.07 -6.05 8.36
C ARG A 132 -43.56 -5.57 6.99
N GLY A 133 -43.14 -6.24 5.94
CA GLY A 133 -43.86 -6.37 4.69
C GLY A 133 -43.25 -5.62 3.51
N GLY A 134 -42.55 -6.34 2.63
CA GLY A 134 -42.12 -5.85 1.32
C GLY A 134 -41.31 -6.92 0.61
N THR A 135 -41.81 -7.44 -0.48
CA THR A 135 -41.33 -8.44 -1.40
C THR A 135 -39.81 -8.42 -1.57
N ALA A 136 -39.17 -9.54 -1.25
CA ALA A 136 -37.75 -9.82 -1.49
C ALA A 136 -37.45 -9.78 -2.99
N ALA A 137 -36.81 -8.69 -3.45
CA ALA A 137 -36.02 -8.73 -4.63
C ALA A 137 -34.78 -9.56 -4.27
N SER A 138 -34.58 -10.68 -4.93
CA SER A 138 -33.40 -11.56 -4.78
C SER A 138 -32.17 -10.80 -5.29
N SER A 139 -31.49 -10.06 -4.41
CA SER A 139 -30.11 -9.68 -4.64
C SER A 139 -29.31 -10.98 -4.62
N GLN A 140 -28.83 -11.43 -5.77
CA GLN A 140 -27.80 -12.46 -5.86
C GLN A 140 -26.61 -11.95 -5.03
N GLN A 141 -26.44 -12.52 -3.84
CA GLN A 141 -25.27 -12.28 -3.01
C GLN A 141 -24.09 -12.96 -3.73
N HIS A 142 -23.35 -12.21 -4.55
CA HIS A 142 -22.10 -12.68 -5.12
C HIS A 142 -21.11 -12.84 -3.96
N THR A 143 -20.63 -14.07 -3.77
CA THR A 143 -19.54 -14.32 -2.83
C THR A 143 -18.30 -13.58 -3.34
N PRO A 144 -17.69 -12.68 -2.55
CA PRO A 144 -16.50 -11.96 -2.98
C PRO A 144 -15.35 -12.93 -3.26
N LEU A 145 -14.51 -12.58 -4.23
CA LEU A 145 -13.28 -13.32 -4.52
C LEU A 145 -12.30 -13.11 -3.37
N ARG A 146 -11.88 -14.19 -2.75
CA ARG A 146 -10.97 -14.14 -1.62
C ARG A 146 -9.52 -14.18 -2.10
N ILE A 147 -8.81 -13.07 -1.86
CA ILE A 147 -7.40 -12.88 -2.23
C ILE A 147 -6.57 -12.81 -0.97
N VAL A 148 -5.49 -13.62 -0.90
CA VAL A 148 -4.57 -13.63 0.24
C VAL A 148 -3.20 -13.14 -0.18
N VAL A 149 -2.66 -12.17 0.58
CA VAL A 149 -1.30 -11.65 0.44
C VAL A 149 -0.53 -11.99 1.71
N PRO A 150 0.55 -12.80 1.65
CA PRO A 150 1.39 -13.06 2.81
C PRO A 150 2.13 -11.80 3.26
N ILE A 151 2.14 -11.54 4.56
CA ILE A 151 2.94 -10.48 5.16
C ILE A 151 4.34 -11.03 5.42
N PHE A 152 5.29 -10.67 4.57
CA PHE A 152 6.70 -10.98 4.77
C PHE A 152 7.37 -9.96 5.71
N PRO A 153 8.46 -10.35 6.42
CA PRO A 153 9.23 -9.41 7.22
C PRO A 153 9.77 -8.20 6.45
N HIS A 154 10.08 -8.38 5.16
CA HIS A 154 10.61 -7.34 4.28
C HIS A 154 9.66 -7.03 3.11
N ILE A 155 8.35 -7.17 3.32
CA ILE A 155 7.35 -6.82 2.30
C ILE A 155 7.57 -5.40 1.78
N SER A 156 7.42 -5.21 0.48
CA SER A 156 7.51 -3.90 -0.16
C SER A 156 6.33 -3.65 -1.10
N ASN A 157 6.10 -2.37 -1.42
CA ASN A 157 5.08 -1.96 -2.40
C ASN A 157 3.67 -2.51 -2.06
N HIS A 158 3.30 -2.48 -0.77
CA HIS A 158 2.00 -2.97 -0.33
C HIS A 158 0.82 -2.17 -0.92
N THR A 159 1.07 -0.95 -1.38
CA THR A 159 0.11 -0.09 -2.09
C THR A 159 -0.32 -0.67 -3.43
N ASP A 160 0.44 -1.60 -4.03
CA ASP A 160 0.02 -2.36 -5.21
C ASP A 160 -1.35 -3.03 -5.03
N PHE A 161 -1.72 -3.31 -3.78
CA PHE A 161 -2.96 -4.04 -3.44
C PHE A 161 -4.13 -3.12 -3.07
N ASP A 162 -3.96 -1.80 -3.04
CA ASP A 162 -5.02 -0.86 -2.72
C ASP A 162 -6.19 -0.91 -3.72
N PRO A 163 -5.98 -1.08 -5.04
CA PRO A 163 -7.07 -1.27 -5.98
C PRO A 163 -7.91 -2.52 -5.67
N LEU A 164 -7.27 -3.60 -5.19
CA LEU A 164 -7.97 -4.83 -4.79
C LEU A 164 -8.69 -4.65 -3.45
N ARG A 165 -8.07 -3.95 -2.49
CA ARG A 165 -8.65 -3.66 -1.17
C ARG A 165 -9.93 -2.83 -1.26
N LEU A 166 -10.00 -1.92 -2.22
CA LEU A 166 -11.13 -1.02 -2.44
C LEU A 166 -12.18 -1.60 -3.37
N ASN A 167 -11.89 -2.71 -4.06
CA ASN A 167 -12.83 -3.35 -4.97
C ASN A 167 -13.94 -4.08 -4.19
N PRO A 168 -15.23 -3.74 -4.38
CA PRO A 168 -16.34 -4.31 -3.62
C PRO A 168 -16.55 -5.81 -3.85
N GLN A 169 -15.97 -6.37 -4.91
CA GLN A 169 -16.07 -7.81 -5.25
C GLN A 169 -14.90 -8.64 -4.70
N VAL A 170 -13.95 -8.02 -3.98
CA VAL A 170 -12.75 -8.66 -3.45
C VAL A 170 -12.75 -8.63 -1.92
N GLU A 171 -12.50 -9.76 -1.31
CA GLU A 171 -12.10 -9.88 0.10
C GLU A 171 -10.58 -10.04 0.15
N LEU A 172 -9.86 -8.92 0.36
CA LEU A 172 -8.40 -8.93 0.46
C LEU A 172 -7.95 -9.19 1.90
N ILE A 173 -7.13 -10.22 2.09
CA ILE A 173 -6.62 -10.64 3.39
C ILE A 173 -5.09 -10.55 3.38
N PHE A 174 -4.53 -9.65 4.19
CA PHE A 174 -3.12 -9.68 4.52
C PHE A 174 -2.89 -10.69 5.65
N ALA A 175 -2.26 -11.81 5.33
CA ALA A 175 -2.08 -12.92 6.27
C ALA A 175 -0.65 -12.98 6.81
N PRO A 176 -0.44 -12.88 8.14
CA PRO A 176 0.88 -13.08 8.71
C PRO A 176 1.36 -14.50 8.43
N ILE A 177 2.58 -14.65 7.91
CA ILE A 177 3.13 -15.99 7.61
C ILE A 177 3.32 -16.87 8.84
N THR A 178 3.24 -16.30 10.05
CA THR A 178 3.26 -17.04 11.32
C THR A 178 1.95 -17.80 11.60
N ALA A 179 0.88 -17.47 10.86
CA ALA A 179 -0.40 -18.17 10.92
C ALA A 179 -0.56 -19.13 9.72
N PRO A 180 -1.42 -20.14 9.82
CA PRO A 180 -1.78 -20.97 8.66
C PRO A 180 -2.39 -20.13 7.54
N LEU A 181 -2.15 -20.55 6.29
CA LEU A 181 -2.75 -19.92 5.11
C LEU A 181 -4.29 -20.01 5.20
N PRO A 182 -5.00 -18.87 5.22
CA PRO A 182 -6.45 -18.89 5.19
C PRO A 182 -6.97 -19.39 3.82
N PRO A 183 -8.23 -19.86 3.74
CA PRO A 183 -8.85 -20.23 2.47
C PRO A 183 -8.81 -19.05 1.49
N ALA A 184 -8.40 -19.33 0.25
CA ALA A 184 -8.25 -18.33 -0.80
C ALA A 184 -8.63 -18.90 -2.16
N ASP A 185 -9.10 -18.01 -3.07
CA ASP A 185 -9.26 -18.30 -4.49
C ASP A 185 -7.96 -17.94 -5.23
N LEU A 186 -7.33 -16.86 -4.80
CA LEU A 186 -6.07 -16.35 -5.32
C LEU A 186 -5.10 -16.03 -4.18
N ILE A 187 -3.84 -16.39 -4.35
CA ILE A 187 -2.74 -15.94 -3.49
C ILE A 187 -1.83 -15.04 -4.30
N ILE A 188 -1.38 -13.92 -3.72
CA ILE A 188 -0.42 -13.03 -4.37
C ILE A 188 0.83 -12.92 -3.50
N LEU A 189 1.95 -13.42 -3.99
CA LEU A 189 3.27 -13.22 -3.38
C LEU A 189 3.75 -11.81 -3.73
N PRO A 190 3.91 -10.92 -2.73
CA PRO A 190 4.23 -9.52 -2.94
C PRO A 190 5.71 -9.28 -3.23
N GLY A 191 6.06 -8.03 -3.53
CA GLY A 191 7.43 -7.56 -3.54
C GLY A 191 8.12 -7.70 -2.18
N SER A 192 9.43 -7.85 -2.20
CA SER A 192 10.27 -7.97 -1.01
C SER A 192 11.58 -7.19 -1.18
N LYS A 193 12.05 -6.57 -0.10
CA LYS A 193 13.38 -5.93 -0.03
C LYS A 193 14.49 -6.92 0.29
N SER A 194 14.16 -8.17 0.67
CA SER A 194 15.10 -9.26 0.95
C SER A 194 14.46 -10.59 0.60
N VAL A 195 14.46 -10.91 -0.70
CA VAL A 195 13.69 -12.02 -1.28
C VAL A 195 14.16 -13.36 -0.73
N ARG A 196 15.46 -13.57 -0.57
CA ARG A 196 16.04 -14.81 -0.04
C ARG A 196 15.61 -15.05 1.41
N SER A 197 15.67 -14.01 2.25
CA SER A 197 15.28 -14.08 3.67
C SER A 197 13.78 -14.33 3.83
N ASP A 198 12.96 -13.67 3.01
CA ASP A 198 11.50 -13.83 3.07
C ASP A 198 11.07 -15.20 2.56
N LEU A 199 11.74 -15.74 1.52
CA LEU A 199 11.51 -17.10 1.05
C LEU A 199 11.85 -18.16 2.12
N ASP A 200 12.95 -17.97 2.86
CA ASP A 200 13.28 -18.83 3.99
C ASP A 200 12.25 -18.74 5.11
N SER A 201 11.73 -17.54 5.37
CA SER A 201 10.69 -17.32 6.37
C SER A 201 9.38 -18.02 5.97
N LEU A 202 8.98 -17.94 4.71
CA LEU A 202 7.84 -18.63 4.12
C LEU A 202 7.97 -20.16 4.31
N ARG A 203 9.16 -20.71 4.04
CA ARG A 203 9.45 -22.16 4.21
C ARG A 203 9.38 -22.60 5.66
N ARG A 204 10.05 -21.86 6.56
CA ARG A 204 10.04 -22.16 8.00
C ARG A 204 8.63 -22.12 8.57
N ALA A 205 7.78 -21.27 8.05
CA ALA A 205 6.37 -21.18 8.40
C ALA A 205 5.49 -22.30 7.79
N GLY A 206 6.03 -23.14 6.92
CA GLY A 206 5.31 -24.23 6.27
C GLY A 206 4.39 -23.81 5.12
N TRP A 207 4.49 -22.57 4.67
CA TRP A 207 3.61 -22.05 3.62
C TRP A 207 3.90 -22.68 2.24
N GLU A 208 5.14 -23.13 1.97
CA GLU A 208 5.47 -23.81 0.71
C GLU A 208 4.55 -25.00 0.44
N ALA A 209 4.33 -25.85 1.45
CA ALA A 209 3.41 -26.99 1.33
C ALA A 209 1.94 -26.56 1.15
N GLN A 210 1.54 -25.47 1.83
CA GLN A 210 0.19 -24.93 1.73
C GLN A 210 -0.07 -24.28 0.36
N LEU A 211 0.91 -23.60 -0.23
CA LEU A 211 0.85 -23.08 -1.61
C LEU A 211 0.68 -24.22 -2.63
N GLN A 212 1.46 -25.31 -2.48
CA GLN A 212 1.33 -26.48 -3.34
C GLN A 212 -0.05 -27.15 -3.19
N GLN A 213 -0.59 -27.17 -1.97
CA GLN A 213 -1.93 -27.68 -1.72
C GLN A 213 -2.99 -26.79 -2.38
N HIS A 214 -2.89 -25.46 -2.24
CA HIS A 214 -3.77 -24.49 -2.87
C HIS A 214 -3.86 -24.69 -4.40
N LEU A 215 -2.70 -24.78 -5.07
CA LEU A 215 -2.61 -25.00 -6.51
C LEU A 215 -3.21 -26.37 -6.94
N ARG A 216 -3.00 -27.42 -6.14
CA ARG A 216 -3.61 -28.75 -6.42
C ARG A 216 -5.13 -28.72 -6.38
N TYR A 217 -5.73 -27.93 -5.51
CA TYR A 217 -7.18 -27.75 -5.42
C TYR A 217 -7.75 -26.74 -6.42
N GLY A 218 -6.94 -26.25 -7.37
CA GLY A 218 -7.40 -25.37 -8.44
C GLY A 218 -7.27 -23.87 -8.13
N GLY A 219 -6.69 -23.50 -7.00
CA GLY A 219 -6.39 -22.12 -6.66
C GLY A 219 -5.39 -21.49 -7.62
N LYS A 220 -5.32 -20.17 -7.62
CA LYS A 220 -4.46 -19.37 -8.50
C LYS A 220 -3.36 -18.68 -7.70
N LEU A 221 -2.24 -18.36 -8.37
CA LEU A 221 -1.09 -17.72 -7.75
C LEU A 221 -0.51 -16.62 -8.64
N ILE A 222 -0.27 -15.44 -8.07
CA ILE A 222 0.47 -14.34 -8.70
C ILE A 222 1.77 -14.13 -7.93
N GLY A 223 2.88 -13.90 -8.63
CA GLY A 223 4.12 -13.40 -8.03
C GLY A 223 4.47 -12.03 -8.60
N ILE A 224 4.65 -11.03 -7.72
CA ILE A 224 5.03 -9.67 -8.13
C ILE A 224 6.44 -9.37 -7.65
N CYS A 225 7.33 -8.94 -8.53
CA CYS A 225 8.70 -8.53 -8.26
C CYS A 225 9.47 -9.58 -7.45
N GLY A 226 9.75 -9.38 -6.18
CA GLY A 226 10.35 -10.39 -5.29
C GLY A 226 9.53 -11.68 -5.22
N GLY A 227 8.20 -11.57 -5.23
CA GLY A 227 7.29 -12.71 -5.32
C GLY A 227 7.45 -13.53 -6.61
N MET A 228 7.66 -12.87 -7.76
CA MET A 228 8.02 -13.56 -8.99
C MET A 228 9.32 -14.33 -8.83
N GLN A 229 10.37 -13.71 -8.28
CA GLN A 229 11.66 -14.35 -8.08
C GLN A 229 11.56 -15.61 -7.20
N MET A 230 10.70 -15.59 -6.18
CA MET A 230 10.44 -16.75 -5.32
C MET A 230 9.85 -17.95 -6.08
N LEU A 231 9.06 -17.71 -7.14
CA LEU A 231 8.41 -18.77 -7.94
C LEU A 231 9.39 -19.58 -8.79
N GLY A 232 10.57 -19.03 -9.09
CA GLY A 232 11.61 -19.67 -9.90
C GLY A 232 12.24 -20.89 -9.25
N THR A 233 13.22 -21.47 -9.94
CA THR A 233 13.97 -22.64 -9.47
C THR A 233 15.11 -22.24 -8.52
N ALA A 234 15.74 -21.07 -8.75
CA ALA A 234 16.83 -20.56 -7.93
C ALA A 234 16.90 -19.03 -7.93
N ILE A 235 17.43 -18.50 -6.82
CA ILE A 235 17.80 -17.09 -6.65
C ILE A 235 19.29 -17.05 -6.30
N HIS A 236 20.09 -16.49 -7.19
CA HIS A 236 21.54 -16.36 -7.06
C HIS A 236 21.87 -14.94 -6.58
N ASP A 237 22.67 -14.85 -5.53
CA ASP A 237 23.22 -13.60 -5.01
C ASP A 237 24.75 -13.71 -4.92
N PRO A 238 25.45 -13.64 -6.06
CA PRO A 238 26.90 -13.81 -6.07
C PRO A 238 27.66 -12.65 -5.41
N LEU A 239 27.01 -11.50 -5.28
CA LEU A 239 27.61 -10.28 -4.74
C LEU A 239 27.23 -10.01 -3.28
N GLY A 240 26.32 -10.81 -2.69
CA GLY A 240 25.84 -10.57 -1.34
C GLY A 240 25.00 -9.30 -1.19
N ILE A 241 24.16 -9.01 -2.17
CA ILE A 241 23.31 -7.80 -2.21
C ILE A 241 22.26 -7.85 -1.10
N GLU A 242 21.70 -9.03 -0.84
CA GLU A 242 20.68 -9.26 0.19
C GLU A 242 21.25 -10.00 1.43
N GLY A 243 22.56 -9.95 1.67
CA GLY A 243 23.22 -10.59 2.81
C GLY A 243 24.45 -11.39 2.40
N GLU A 244 24.62 -12.62 2.90
CA GLU A 244 25.74 -13.46 2.48
C GLU A 244 25.62 -13.90 1.03
N ALA A 245 26.72 -13.82 0.26
CA ALA A 245 26.77 -14.31 -1.10
C ALA A 245 26.39 -15.80 -1.16
N GLY A 246 25.57 -16.18 -2.13
CA GLY A 246 25.13 -17.57 -2.24
C GLY A 246 23.92 -17.75 -3.14
N THR A 247 23.35 -18.95 -3.08
CA THR A 247 22.17 -19.35 -3.87
C THR A 247 21.12 -19.90 -2.96
N SER A 248 19.88 -19.44 -3.12
CA SER A 248 18.70 -19.99 -2.48
C SER A 248 17.86 -20.75 -3.50
N LYS A 249 17.40 -21.96 -3.14
CA LYS A 249 16.45 -22.70 -3.97
C LYS A 249 15.13 -21.95 -4.00
N GLY A 250 14.56 -21.69 -5.16
CA GLY A 250 13.21 -21.13 -5.33
C GLY A 250 12.11 -22.14 -5.03
N LEU A 251 10.84 -21.73 -5.17
CA LEU A 251 9.68 -22.62 -5.01
C LEU A 251 9.58 -23.66 -6.13
N GLY A 252 10.27 -23.43 -7.26
CA GLY A 252 10.32 -24.35 -8.39
C GLY A 252 8.99 -24.49 -9.13
N LEU A 253 8.14 -23.48 -9.05
CA LEU A 253 6.81 -23.46 -9.67
C LEU A 253 6.85 -22.96 -11.12
N LEU A 254 7.89 -22.18 -11.48
CA LEU A 254 8.16 -21.69 -12.83
C LEU A 254 9.63 -22.00 -13.20
N HIS A 255 9.87 -22.42 -14.43
CA HIS A 255 11.19 -22.81 -14.91
C HIS A 255 12.03 -21.59 -15.34
N PHE A 256 12.48 -20.81 -14.37
CA PHE A 256 13.46 -19.73 -14.53
C PHE A 256 14.32 -19.61 -13.27
N GLU A 257 15.43 -18.91 -13.42
CA GLU A 257 16.33 -18.56 -12.33
C GLU A 257 16.56 -17.04 -12.34
N THR A 258 16.78 -16.46 -11.16
CA THR A 258 17.07 -15.04 -11.01
C THR A 258 18.46 -14.84 -10.42
N THR A 259 19.25 -13.96 -11.02
CA THR A 259 20.52 -13.50 -10.45
C THR A 259 20.39 -12.06 -10.01
N LEU A 260 20.65 -11.77 -8.74
CA LEU A 260 20.66 -10.41 -8.22
C LEU A 260 21.87 -9.64 -8.78
N ALA A 261 21.61 -8.41 -9.24
CA ALA A 261 22.61 -7.51 -9.82
C ALA A 261 22.72 -6.22 -9.00
N ALA A 262 23.89 -5.60 -8.98
CA ALA A 262 24.14 -4.37 -8.24
C ALA A 262 23.30 -3.17 -8.78
N GLU A 263 23.04 -3.17 -10.08
CA GLU A 263 22.24 -2.13 -10.72
C GLU A 263 20.75 -2.45 -10.60
N LYS A 264 20.01 -1.50 -10.02
CA LYS A 264 18.54 -1.56 -9.98
C LYS A 264 17.96 -1.07 -11.29
N GLN A 265 17.02 -1.82 -11.83
CA GLN A 265 16.13 -1.33 -12.88
C GLN A 265 15.07 -0.44 -12.22
N LEU A 266 14.93 0.79 -12.70
CA LEU A 266 13.86 1.71 -12.28
C LEU A 266 13.36 2.43 -13.51
N ARG A 267 12.14 2.10 -13.94
CA ARG A 267 11.53 2.73 -15.10
C ARG A 267 10.02 2.68 -15.06
N ASN A 268 9.37 3.72 -15.53
CA ASN A 268 7.94 3.69 -15.83
C ASN A 268 7.73 2.94 -17.14
N VAL A 269 6.74 2.08 -17.17
CA VAL A 269 6.44 1.21 -18.30
C VAL A 269 4.94 1.18 -18.57
N SER A 270 4.60 0.93 -19.83
CA SER A 270 3.23 0.71 -20.28
C SER A 270 3.18 -0.36 -21.35
N GLY A 271 2.06 -1.03 -21.48
CA GLY A 271 1.89 -2.10 -22.43
C GLY A 271 0.58 -2.83 -22.28
N ASN A 272 0.60 -4.14 -22.50
CA ASN A 272 -0.61 -4.95 -22.52
C ASN A 272 -0.43 -6.25 -21.71
N LEU A 273 -1.50 -6.63 -21.01
CA LEU A 273 -1.65 -7.92 -20.37
C LEU A 273 -1.99 -8.96 -21.45
N LEU A 274 -1.15 -9.98 -21.58
CA LEU A 274 -1.33 -11.07 -22.58
C LEU A 274 -2.28 -12.18 -22.10
N LEU A 275 -2.68 -12.12 -20.85
CA LEU A 275 -3.78 -12.92 -20.34
C LEU A 275 -5.09 -12.43 -20.97
N ALA A 276 -6.10 -13.27 -21.12
CA ALA A 276 -7.35 -13.04 -21.84
C ALA A 276 -7.81 -11.57 -21.96
N GLY A 277 -7.84 -11.03 -23.18
CA GLY A 277 -8.41 -9.71 -23.48
C GLY A 277 -7.41 -8.62 -23.88
N ASN A 278 -6.11 -8.84 -23.76
CA ASN A 278 -5.07 -7.85 -24.14
C ASN A 278 -5.29 -6.45 -23.52
N ALA A 279 -5.64 -6.43 -22.22
CA ALA A 279 -5.94 -5.20 -21.50
C ALA A 279 -4.69 -4.31 -21.34
N ALA A 280 -4.85 -2.99 -21.49
CA ALA A 280 -3.78 -2.05 -21.28
C ALA A 280 -3.32 -2.06 -19.80
N VAL A 281 -2.01 -1.94 -19.61
CA VAL A 281 -1.38 -1.82 -18.29
C VAL A 281 -0.37 -0.69 -18.28
N SER A 282 -0.21 -0.04 -17.15
CA SER A 282 0.86 0.92 -16.87
C SER A 282 1.32 0.78 -15.44
N GLY A 283 2.55 1.17 -15.18
CA GLY A 283 3.12 1.08 -13.85
C GLY A 283 4.62 1.31 -13.89
N TYR A 284 5.34 0.70 -12.98
CA TYR A 284 6.78 0.83 -12.90
C TYR A 284 7.45 -0.50 -12.55
N GLU A 285 8.69 -0.64 -12.96
CA GLU A 285 9.58 -1.71 -12.55
C GLU A 285 10.62 -1.17 -11.59
N ILE A 286 10.82 -1.85 -10.46
CA ILE A 286 11.87 -1.57 -9.49
C ILE A 286 12.43 -2.87 -8.93
N HIS A 287 13.51 -3.38 -9.52
CA HIS A 287 14.11 -4.63 -9.09
C HIS A 287 15.63 -4.68 -9.38
N ALA A 288 16.34 -5.51 -8.64
CA ALA A 288 17.77 -5.75 -8.82
C ALA A 288 18.06 -7.10 -9.48
N GLY A 289 17.04 -7.89 -9.83
CA GLY A 289 17.18 -9.23 -10.41
C GLY A 289 17.16 -9.24 -11.91
N VAL A 290 18.00 -10.10 -12.50
CA VAL A 290 17.96 -10.50 -13.91
C VAL A 290 17.45 -11.93 -13.95
N THR A 291 16.27 -12.13 -14.55
CA THR A 291 15.62 -13.45 -14.65
C THR A 291 15.81 -14.05 -16.03
N SER A 292 16.13 -15.32 -16.09
CA SER A 292 16.29 -16.08 -17.34
C SER A 292 15.75 -17.51 -17.19
N GLY A 293 15.17 -18.04 -18.24
CA GLY A 293 14.66 -19.42 -18.25
C GLY A 293 13.52 -19.65 -19.22
N ALA A 294 13.14 -20.92 -19.38
CA ALA A 294 12.17 -21.35 -20.37
C ALA A 294 10.75 -20.78 -20.15
N ALA A 295 10.37 -20.56 -18.89
CA ALA A 295 9.02 -20.06 -18.57
C ALA A 295 8.78 -18.63 -19.11
N LEU A 296 9.82 -17.83 -19.34
CA LEU A 296 9.71 -16.51 -19.95
C LEU A 296 9.26 -16.54 -21.43
N GLY A 297 9.27 -17.72 -22.05
CA GLY A 297 8.71 -17.91 -23.39
C GLY A 297 7.17 -17.83 -23.44
N GLN A 298 6.50 -17.78 -22.29
CA GLN A 298 5.07 -17.52 -22.15
C GLN A 298 4.88 -16.28 -21.27
N PRO A 299 5.14 -15.06 -21.78
CA PRO A 299 5.11 -13.84 -20.99
C PRO A 299 3.70 -13.49 -20.55
N LEU A 300 3.62 -12.84 -19.37
CA LEU A 300 2.36 -12.28 -18.87
C LEU A 300 2.04 -10.94 -19.52
N LEU A 301 3.05 -10.13 -19.76
CA LEU A 301 2.92 -8.76 -20.24
C LEU A 301 3.80 -8.53 -21.49
N ARG A 302 3.37 -7.60 -22.34
CA ARG A 302 4.17 -6.94 -23.37
C ARG A 302 4.32 -5.47 -23.00
N LEU A 303 5.50 -5.05 -22.55
CA LEU A 303 5.82 -3.70 -22.11
C LEU A 303 6.67 -3.01 -23.17
N GLY A 304 6.04 -2.18 -24.03
CA GLY A 304 6.68 -1.67 -25.23
C GLY A 304 7.11 -2.82 -26.15
N ASP A 305 8.41 -2.90 -26.44
CA ASP A 305 9.01 -3.96 -27.28
C ASP A 305 9.55 -5.15 -26.45
N GLN A 306 9.35 -5.16 -25.14
CA GLN A 306 9.89 -6.19 -24.26
C GLN A 306 8.77 -7.04 -23.64
N ASP A 307 9.04 -8.34 -23.52
CA ASP A 307 8.20 -9.25 -22.77
C ASP A 307 8.57 -9.20 -21.28
N ASP A 308 7.56 -9.24 -20.40
CA ASP A 308 7.76 -9.35 -18.97
C ASP A 308 6.90 -10.46 -18.39
N GLY A 309 7.48 -11.06 -17.36
CA GLY A 309 6.80 -12.07 -16.56
C GLY A 309 6.71 -13.44 -17.21
N ALA A 310 5.86 -14.26 -16.65
CA ALA A 310 5.63 -15.62 -17.10
C ALA A 310 4.22 -16.12 -16.75
N ILE A 311 3.70 -17.03 -17.56
CA ILE A 311 2.49 -17.81 -17.30
C ILE A 311 2.88 -19.29 -17.23
N SER A 312 2.41 -20.04 -16.21
CA SER A 312 2.63 -21.49 -16.12
C SER A 312 1.89 -22.25 -17.24
N GLU A 313 2.38 -23.43 -17.59
CA GLU A 313 1.77 -24.26 -18.64
C GLU A 313 0.30 -24.60 -18.37
N ASP A 314 -0.08 -24.78 -17.09
CA ASP A 314 -1.46 -25.04 -16.69
C ASP A 314 -2.30 -23.76 -16.49
N GLY A 315 -1.72 -22.59 -16.71
CA GLY A 315 -2.37 -21.30 -16.62
C GLY A 315 -2.83 -20.91 -15.20
N LYS A 316 -2.30 -21.56 -14.14
CA LYS A 316 -2.69 -21.27 -12.75
C LYS A 316 -1.77 -20.28 -12.05
N ILE A 317 -0.56 -20.10 -12.57
CA ILE A 317 0.45 -19.22 -11.98
C ILE A 317 0.82 -18.16 -13.00
N VAL A 318 0.84 -16.91 -12.56
CA VAL A 318 1.36 -15.79 -13.34
C VAL A 318 2.37 -15.02 -12.52
N ALA A 319 3.33 -14.40 -13.18
CA ALA A 319 4.40 -13.66 -12.52
C ALA A 319 4.80 -12.44 -13.34
N THR A 320 5.23 -11.35 -12.69
CA THR A 320 5.65 -10.11 -13.34
C THR A 320 6.58 -9.30 -12.44
N TYR A 321 7.40 -8.46 -13.05
CA TYR A 321 8.12 -7.40 -12.35
C TYR A 321 7.34 -6.09 -12.23
N LEU A 322 6.23 -5.96 -12.96
CA LEU A 322 5.42 -4.75 -12.97
C LEU A 322 4.75 -4.49 -11.62
N HIS A 323 5.00 -3.34 -11.03
CA HIS A 323 4.22 -2.72 -9.96
C HIS A 323 3.13 -1.84 -10.56
N GLY A 324 2.00 -1.67 -9.84
CA GLY A 324 0.83 -0.97 -10.36
C GLY A 324 -0.06 -1.85 -11.26
N LEU A 325 0.16 -3.16 -11.32
CA LEU A 325 -0.60 -4.10 -12.17
C LEU A 325 -2.12 -3.99 -12.01
N PHE A 326 -2.59 -3.65 -10.81
CA PHE A 326 -4.02 -3.57 -10.47
C PHE A 326 -4.61 -2.15 -10.59
N GLU A 327 -3.83 -1.14 -10.98
CA GLU A 327 -4.34 0.23 -11.17
C GLU A 327 -5.21 0.35 -12.42
N SER A 328 -4.90 -0.43 -13.47
CA SER A 328 -5.75 -0.51 -14.68
C SER A 328 -7.01 -1.31 -14.40
N SER A 329 -8.19 -0.69 -14.55
CA SER A 329 -9.48 -1.36 -14.34
C SER A 329 -9.69 -2.58 -15.26
N ASP A 330 -9.26 -2.47 -16.52
CA ASP A 330 -9.41 -3.55 -17.51
C ASP A 330 -8.47 -4.72 -17.20
N ALA A 331 -7.21 -4.44 -16.81
CA ALA A 331 -6.27 -5.48 -16.43
C ALA A 331 -6.71 -6.18 -15.13
N THR A 332 -7.16 -5.41 -14.14
CA THR A 332 -7.71 -5.94 -12.90
C THR A 332 -8.93 -6.81 -13.18
N ALA A 333 -9.85 -6.36 -14.03
CA ALA A 333 -11.01 -7.15 -14.43
C ALA A 333 -10.61 -8.48 -15.11
N ALA A 334 -9.60 -8.46 -15.97
CA ALA A 334 -9.08 -9.67 -16.63
C ALA A 334 -8.47 -10.65 -15.63
N LEU A 335 -7.68 -10.14 -14.67
CA LEU A 335 -7.06 -10.95 -13.62
C LEU A 335 -8.09 -11.53 -12.64
N LEU A 336 -9.11 -10.76 -12.25
CA LEU A 336 -10.19 -11.24 -11.39
C LEU A 336 -11.03 -12.34 -12.08
N ARG A 337 -11.31 -12.19 -13.39
CA ARG A 337 -11.95 -13.27 -14.18
C ARG A 337 -11.07 -14.52 -14.23
N TRP A 338 -9.78 -14.35 -14.50
CA TRP A 338 -8.83 -15.45 -14.49
C TRP A 338 -8.77 -16.13 -13.13
N ALA A 339 -8.88 -15.38 -12.04
CA ALA A 339 -8.91 -15.90 -10.67
C ALA A 339 -10.22 -16.59 -10.30
N GLY A 340 -11.29 -16.46 -11.11
CA GLY A 340 -12.55 -17.20 -10.92
C GLY A 340 -13.80 -16.32 -10.70
N LEU A 341 -13.68 -15.00 -10.78
CA LEU A 341 -14.84 -14.11 -10.68
C LEU A 341 -15.62 -14.10 -12.01
N ASN A 342 -16.83 -14.65 -12.04
CA ASN A 342 -17.60 -14.79 -13.28
C ASN A 342 -18.10 -13.45 -13.85
N GLU A 343 -18.60 -12.57 -12.98
CA GLU A 343 -19.13 -11.27 -13.36
C GLU A 343 -18.31 -10.19 -12.66
N VAL A 344 -17.45 -9.51 -13.41
CA VAL A 344 -16.62 -8.43 -12.90
C VAL A 344 -17.30 -7.10 -13.16
N GLN A 345 -17.60 -6.38 -12.08
CA GLN A 345 -18.04 -4.98 -12.16
C GLN A 345 -16.84 -4.08 -12.46
N ASN A 346 -17.08 -3.05 -13.24
CA ASN A 346 -16.03 -2.07 -13.50
C ASN A 346 -15.76 -1.26 -12.22
N PHE A 347 -14.51 -1.29 -11.74
CA PHE A 347 -14.04 -0.51 -10.63
C PHE A 347 -12.83 0.32 -11.07
N ASP A 348 -13.03 1.61 -11.17
CA ASP A 348 -11.99 2.55 -11.55
C ASP A 348 -11.30 3.11 -10.31
N TYR A 349 -10.17 2.51 -9.95
CA TYR A 349 -9.36 2.91 -8.80
C TYR A 349 -8.78 4.31 -8.99
N VAL A 350 -8.30 4.63 -10.20
CA VAL A 350 -7.67 5.93 -10.49
C VAL A 350 -8.68 7.05 -10.31
N ALA A 351 -9.88 6.92 -10.90
CA ALA A 351 -10.95 7.89 -10.72
C ALA A 351 -11.37 8.02 -9.24
N ARG A 352 -11.37 6.92 -8.48
CA ARG A 352 -11.66 6.94 -7.04
C ARG A 352 -10.60 7.70 -6.26
N ARG A 353 -9.30 7.45 -6.53
CA ARG A 353 -8.18 8.14 -5.90
C ARG A 353 -8.22 9.65 -6.19
N GLU A 354 -8.43 10.03 -7.45
CA GLU A 354 -8.57 11.44 -7.83
C GLU A 354 -9.74 12.12 -7.10
N ALA A 355 -10.90 11.46 -7.02
CA ALA A 355 -12.03 11.99 -6.27
C ALA A 355 -11.74 12.18 -4.78
N ASP A 356 -10.95 11.30 -4.16
CA ASP A 356 -10.56 11.43 -2.76
C ASP A 356 -9.48 12.53 -2.56
N ILE A 357 -8.60 12.76 -3.54
CA ILE A 357 -7.67 13.90 -3.55
C ILE A 357 -8.45 15.23 -3.64
N GLU A 358 -9.42 15.32 -4.56
CA GLU A 358 -10.27 16.52 -4.68
C GLU A 358 -11.06 16.78 -3.39
N ARG A 359 -11.63 15.76 -2.76
CA ARG A 359 -12.30 15.90 -1.46
C ARG A 359 -11.37 16.44 -0.36
N LEU A 360 -10.10 16.04 -0.38
CA LEU A 360 -9.10 16.57 0.56
C LEU A 360 -8.77 18.03 0.23
N ALA A 361 -8.60 18.35 -1.05
CA ALA A 361 -8.34 19.73 -1.50
C ALA A 361 -9.49 20.66 -1.12
N ASP A 362 -10.74 20.27 -1.38
CA ASP A 362 -11.94 21.03 -0.98
C ASP A 362 -11.98 21.28 0.55
N ALA A 363 -11.61 20.24 1.33
CA ALA A 363 -11.57 20.40 2.79
C ALA A 363 -10.45 21.36 3.25
N VAL A 364 -9.30 21.33 2.59
CA VAL A 364 -8.20 22.29 2.86
C VAL A 364 -8.65 23.70 2.51
N GLU A 365 -9.22 23.93 1.33
CA GLU A 365 -9.69 25.24 0.89
C GLU A 365 -10.79 25.81 1.79
N ALA A 366 -11.69 24.96 2.30
CA ALA A 366 -12.80 25.39 3.14
C ALA A 366 -12.41 25.68 4.61
N HIS A 367 -11.28 25.18 5.11
CA HIS A 367 -10.97 25.19 6.53
C HIS A 367 -9.57 25.74 6.89
N LEU A 368 -8.78 26.17 5.91
CA LEU A 368 -7.51 26.87 6.12
C LEU A 368 -7.60 28.31 5.60
N ASP A 369 -7.09 29.25 6.43
CA ASP A 369 -6.97 30.69 6.11
C ASP A 369 -5.64 31.02 5.39
#